data_c993072b46b3d12fbb80290105516ec3
#
_entry.id   c993072b46b3d12fbb80290105516ec3
#
_cell.length_a   1.000
_cell.length_b   1.000
_cell.length_c   1.000
_cell.angle_alpha   90.00
_cell.angle_beta   90.00
_cell.angle_gamma   90.00
#
_symmetry.space_group_name_H-M   'P 1'
#
loop_
_entity.id
_entity.type
_entity.pdbx_description
1 polymer ?
#
loop_
_entity_poly.entity_id
_entity_poly.type
_entity_poly.pdbx_seq_one_letter_code
_entity_poly.pdbx_strand_id
1 'polypeptide(L)'
;EKQIVAIIKAQTKAKTKPKTKVKKTTVTVKKKDPKTGKITTTKEVKTENVVVQENYSTSEIIKNVGYLSRPVDGSVKYNFGQMKSGEVSSSAMEIKAKLGQRISAAGDGEVIFAGSLTNLGNVVIINHGYGLTSTYGNLISVYVGKGTNVKKGQQIGVLGLSSDREPVLYFETRISSKAVDPRTFLN
;
A
#
# COMPACT_ATOMS: atom_id res chain seq x y z
N GLU A 1 -5.99 -0.08 10.37
CA GLU A 1 -5.00 0.68 9.58
C GLU A 1 -3.55 0.29 9.90
N LYS A 2 -3.12 0.33 11.17
CA LYS A 2 -1.72 0.04 11.56
C LYS A 2 -1.21 -1.31 11.04
N GLN A 3 -2.02 -2.37 11.08
CA GLN A 3 -1.66 -3.71 10.60
C GLN A 3 -1.46 -3.72 9.08
N ILE A 4 -2.33 -3.09 8.30
CA ILE A 4 -2.19 -2.98 6.83
C ILE A 4 -0.90 -2.24 6.47
N VAL A 5 -0.63 -1.11 7.11
CA VAL A 5 0.60 -0.33 6.91
C VAL A 5 1.85 -1.16 7.22
N ALA A 6 1.84 -1.93 8.31
CA ALA A 6 2.96 -2.79 8.69
C ALA A 6 3.23 -3.87 7.63
N ILE A 7 2.18 -4.52 7.13
CA ILE A 7 2.27 -5.55 6.09
C ILE A 7 2.86 -4.96 4.81
N ILE A 8 2.33 -3.83 4.33
CA ILE A 8 2.80 -3.18 3.10
C ILE A 8 4.27 -2.77 3.23
N LYS A 9 4.67 -2.15 4.35
CA LYS A 9 6.06 -1.75 4.61
C LYS A 9 7.02 -2.94 4.65
N ALA A 10 6.62 -4.05 5.27
CA ALA A 10 7.45 -5.26 5.34
C ALA A 10 7.70 -5.85 3.95
N GLN A 11 6.68 -5.86 3.08
CA GLN A 11 6.78 -6.40 1.73
C GLN A 11 7.57 -5.49 0.78
N THR A 12 7.43 -4.17 0.91
CA THR A 12 8.18 -3.20 0.11
C THR A 12 9.68 -3.31 0.38
N LYS A 13 10.09 -3.57 1.63
CA LYS A 13 11.50 -3.83 1.98
C LYS A 13 12.05 -5.13 1.39
N ALA A 14 11.21 -6.15 1.20
CA ALA A 14 11.65 -7.47 0.74
C ALA A 14 11.88 -7.56 -0.78
N LYS A 15 11.21 -6.74 -1.59
CA LYS A 15 11.21 -6.86 -3.06
C LYS A 15 11.91 -5.74 -3.83
N THR A 16 12.11 -4.59 -3.25
CA THR A 16 12.91 -3.53 -3.85
C THR A 16 14.36 -3.69 -3.39
N LYS A 17 15.27 -4.10 -4.29
CA LYS A 17 16.65 -3.64 -4.14
C LYS A 17 16.55 -2.12 -4.11
N PRO A 18 16.85 -1.45 -2.98
CA PRO A 18 16.67 -0.02 -2.90
C PRO A 18 17.48 0.62 -4.01
N LYS A 19 16.86 1.44 -4.85
CA LYS A 19 17.62 2.35 -5.72
C LYS A 19 18.32 3.31 -4.79
N THR A 20 19.59 3.02 -4.54
CA THR A 20 20.45 3.81 -3.67
C THR A 20 20.90 5.02 -4.47
N LYS A 21 20.40 6.20 -4.16
CA LYS A 21 21.05 7.43 -4.61
C LYS A 21 22.21 7.72 -3.67
N VAL A 22 23.40 7.77 -4.25
CA VAL A 22 24.61 8.16 -3.53
C VAL A 22 24.58 9.66 -3.31
N LYS A 23 24.36 10.12 -2.09
CA LYS A 23 24.50 11.53 -1.71
C LYS A 23 25.95 11.76 -1.30
N LYS A 24 26.70 12.46 -2.14
CA LYS A 24 28.04 12.90 -1.81
C LYS A 24 27.95 14.22 -1.03
N THR A 25 28.31 14.20 0.23
CA THR A 25 28.41 15.40 1.07
C THR A 25 29.89 15.68 1.33
N THR A 26 30.37 16.84 0.92
CA THR A 26 31.74 17.25 1.18
C THR A 26 31.81 17.83 2.60
N VAL A 27 32.50 17.15 3.48
CA VAL A 27 32.74 17.62 4.85
C VAL A 27 34.15 18.15 4.96
N THR A 28 34.30 19.36 5.45
CA THR A 28 35.60 19.97 5.67
C THR A 28 36.08 19.58 7.07
N VAL A 29 37.10 18.74 7.14
CA VAL A 29 37.70 18.31 8.42
C VAL A 29 38.96 19.10 8.66
N LYS A 30 39.03 19.80 9.80
CA LYS A 30 40.21 20.51 10.27
C LYS A 30 40.98 19.60 11.22
N LYS A 31 42.16 19.14 10.85
CA LYS A 31 43.07 18.40 11.76
C LYS A 31 44.19 19.33 12.22
N LYS A 32 44.41 19.41 13.53
CA LYS A 32 45.51 20.13 14.16
C LYS A 32 46.66 19.15 14.40
N ASP A 33 47.82 19.45 13.86
CA ASP A 33 49.03 18.66 14.10
C ASP A 33 49.47 18.84 15.58
N PRO A 34 49.60 17.74 16.35
CA PRO A 34 49.89 17.83 17.78
C PRO A 34 51.34 18.33 18.06
N LYS A 35 52.27 18.22 17.10
CA LYS A 35 53.66 18.65 17.26
C LYS A 35 53.97 20.08 16.76
N THR A 36 53.28 20.53 15.74
CA THR A 36 53.54 21.82 15.11
C THR A 36 52.46 22.86 15.31
N GLY A 37 51.28 22.46 15.85
CA GLY A 37 50.15 23.33 16.04
C GLY A 37 49.46 23.81 14.77
N LYS A 38 49.93 23.38 13.57
CA LYS A 38 49.44 23.80 12.29
C LYS A 38 48.14 23.14 11.93
N ILE A 39 47.13 23.92 11.53
CA ILE A 39 45.82 23.43 11.15
C ILE A 39 45.83 23.10 9.65
N THR A 40 45.64 21.82 9.32
CA THR A 40 45.47 21.39 7.92
C THR A 40 43.98 21.15 7.68
N THR A 41 43.47 21.74 6.63
CA THR A 41 42.06 21.62 6.22
C THR A 41 41.97 20.61 5.07
N THR A 42 41.35 19.45 5.33
CA THR A 42 41.14 18.40 4.31
C THR A 42 39.68 18.32 3.98
N LYS A 43 39.33 18.28 2.70
CA LYS A 43 37.98 18.02 2.25
C LYS A 43 37.77 16.51 2.12
N GLU A 44 36.98 15.93 3.00
CA GLU A 44 36.58 14.52 2.92
C GLU A 44 35.18 14.42 2.32
N VAL A 45 35.02 13.56 1.31
CA VAL A 45 33.70 13.27 0.71
C VAL A 45 33.10 12.10 1.48
N LYS A 46 32.11 12.36 2.32
CA LYS A 46 31.29 11.31 2.93
C LYS A 46 30.22 10.89 1.94
N THR A 47 30.19 9.61 1.64
CA THR A 47 29.21 8.99 0.78
C THR A 47 28.17 8.32 1.66
N GLU A 48 26.93 8.82 1.66
CA GLU A 48 25.82 8.18 2.34
C GLU A 48 24.89 7.54 1.31
N ASN A 49 24.58 6.27 1.52
CA ASN A 49 23.58 5.56 0.74
C ASN A 49 22.19 5.95 1.26
N VAL A 50 21.52 6.85 0.57
CA VAL A 50 20.15 7.25 0.89
C VAL A 50 19.19 6.31 0.16
N VAL A 51 18.41 5.54 0.90
CA VAL A 51 17.29 4.78 0.34
C VAL A 51 16.22 5.75 -0.12
N VAL A 52 16.06 5.91 -1.42
CA VAL A 52 15.02 6.76 -2.00
C VAL A 52 13.74 5.94 -2.07
N GLN A 53 12.74 6.32 -1.30
CA GLN A 53 11.38 5.83 -1.47
C GLN A 53 10.85 6.45 -2.77
N GLU A 54 10.58 5.63 -3.78
CA GLU A 54 10.02 6.11 -5.05
C GLU A 54 8.59 6.59 -4.80
N ASN A 55 8.37 7.90 -4.92
CA ASN A 55 7.05 8.49 -4.88
C ASN A 55 6.56 8.65 -6.32
N TYR A 56 5.69 7.76 -6.76
CA TYR A 56 5.03 7.86 -8.06
C TYR A 56 3.84 8.80 -7.99
N SER A 57 3.65 9.63 -8.99
CA SER A 57 2.43 10.42 -9.16
C SER A 57 1.25 9.51 -9.56
N THR A 58 0.03 9.95 -9.29
CA THR A 58 -1.18 9.22 -9.69
C THR A 58 -1.21 8.93 -11.19
N SER A 59 -0.79 9.89 -12.02
CA SER A 59 -0.74 9.74 -13.49
C SER A 59 0.28 8.68 -13.93
N GLU A 60 1.44 8.61 -13.29
CA GLU A 60 2.44 7.56 -13.56
C GLU A 60 1.93 6.18 -13.16
N ILE A 61 1.24 6.07 -12.03
CA ILE A 61 0.62 4.83 -11.58
C ILE A 61 -0.41 4.36 -12.61
N ILE A 62 -1.37 5.22 -12.99
CA ILE A 62 -2.41 4.88 -13.97
C ILE A 62 -1.80 4.52 -15.33
N LYS A 63 -0.76 5.22 -15.77
CA LYS A 63 -0.07 4.92 -17.04
C LYS A 63 0.54 3.51 -17.06
N ASN A 64 1.08 3.03 -15.94
CA ASN A 64 1.84 1.78 -15.88
C ASN A 64 1.00 0.59 -15.36
N VAL A 65 0.07 0.83 -14.44
CA VAL A 65 -0.81 -0.19 -13.85
C VAL A 65 -2.14 -0.30 -14.59
N GLY A 66 -2.60 0.81 -15.18
CA GLY A 66 -3.95 0.95 -15.72
C GLY A 66 -4.96 1.29 -14.64
N TYR A 67 -6.21 1.50 -15.06
CA TYR A 67 -7.33 1.66 -14.14
C TYR A 67 -7.72 0.33 -13.51
N LEU A 68 -8.07 0.39 -12.24
CA LEU A 68 -8.66 -0.72 -11.51
C LEU A 68 -10.14 -0.87 -11.89
N SER A 69 -10.68 -2.08 -11.76
CA SER A 69 -12.13 -2.32 -11.86
C SER A 69 -12.76 -2.39 -10.47
N ARG A 70 -14.06 -2.20 -10.40
CA ARG A 70 -14.79 -2.45 -9.16
C ARG A 70 -14.64 -3.91 -8.75
N PRO A 71 -14.30 -4.19 -7.49
CA PRO A 71 -14.05 -5.56 -7.02
C PRO A 71 -15.34 -6.37 -6.79
N VAL A 72 -16.47 -5.68 -6.72
CA VAL A 72 -17.81 -6.26 -6.52
C VAL A 72 -18.89 -5.33 -7.07
N ASP A 73 -19.97 -5.90 -7.59
CA ASP A 73 -21.17 -5.16 -7.94
C ASP A 73 -21.98 -4.88 -6.68
N GLY A 74 -22.29 -3.61 -6.46
CA GLY A 74 -23.01 -3.18 -5.27
C GLY A 74 -23.11 -1.65 -5.17
N SER A 75 -23.76 -1.16 -4.12
CA SER A 75 -23.89 0.26 -3.83
C SER A 75 -22.83 0.72 -2.85
N VAL A 76 -22.30 1.93 -3.05
CA VAL A 76 -21.34 2.51 -2.08
C VAL A 76 -22.11 2.90 -0.83
N LYS A 77 -21.72 2.33 0.32
CA LYS A 77 -22.24 2.67 1.65
C LYS A 77 -21.51 3.88 2.23
N TYR A 78 -20.16 3.84 2.19
CA TYR A 78 -19.30 4.94 2.61
C TYR A 78 -18.20 5.16 1.59
N ASN A 79 -17.95 6.41 1.28
CA ASN A 79 -16.80 6.82 0.47
C ASN A 79 -15.56 7.01 1.33
N PHE A 80 -14.38 7.00 0.69
CA PHE A 80 -13.14 7.42 1.30
C PHE A 80 -13.28 8.84 1.86
N GLY A 81 -12.78 9.07 3.08
CA GLY A 81 -12.85 10.36 3.77
C GLY A 81 -14.23 10.69 4.36
N GLN A 82 -15.26 9.89 4.10
CA GLN A 82 -16.59 10.11 4.68
C GLN A 82 -16.59 9.79 6.18
N MET A 83 -17.22 10.66 6.97
CA MET A 83 -17.36 10.47 8.41
C MET A 83 -18.28 9.30 8.72
N LYS A 84 -17.83 8.41 9.60
CA LYS A 84 -18.63 7.36 10.23
C LYS A 84 -18.83 7.73 11.69
N SER A 85 -20.04 7.68 12.18
CA SER A 85 -20.35 7.87 13.63
C SER A 85 -19.65 9.07 14.30
N GLY A 86 -19.65 10.22 13.63
CA GLY A 86 -19.33 11.51 14.25
C GLY A 86 -17.86 11.93 14.28
N GLU A 87 -16.87 11.04 14.35
CA GLU A 87 -15.46 11.48 14.53
C GLU A 87 -14.43 10.77 13.66
N VAL A 88 -14.74 9.62 13.07
CA VAL A 88 -13.75 8.83 12.31
C VAL A 88 -14.07 8.83 10.84
N SER A 89 -13.17 9.37 10.03
CA SER A 89 -13.27 9.31 8.58
C SER A 89 -12.84 7.93 8.06
N SER A 90 -13.56 7.39 7.06
CA SER A 90 -13.22 6.11 6.43
C SER A 90 -11.95 6.23 5.60
N SER A 91 -10.98 5.35 5.85
CA SER A 91 -9.79 5.19 5.01
C SER A 91 -10.02 4.33 3.77
N ALA A 92 -11.25 3.85 3.57
CA ALA A 92 -11.65 2.94 2.51
C ALA A 92 -12.97 3.37 1.87
N MET A 93 -13.26 2.81 0.71
CA MET A 93 -14.62 2.74 0.17
C MET A 93 -15.29 1.47 0.71
N GLU A 94 -16.50 1.60 1.22
CA GLU A 94 -17.30 0.46 1.67
C GLU A 94 -18.44 0.20 0.68
N ILE A 95 -18.49 -1.02 0.16
CA ILE A 95 -19.44 -1.40 -0.89
C ILE A 95 -20.39 -2.44 -0.33
N LYS A 96 -21.67 -2.08 -0.20
CA LYS A 96 -22.75 -3.00 0.18
C LYS A 96 -23.10 -3.88 -0.99
N ALA A 97 -23.09 -5.20 -0.78
CA ALA A 97 -23.37 -6.21 -1.79
C ALA A 97 -24.09 -7.40 -1.16
N LYS A 98 -24.26 -8.50 -1.86
CA LYS A 98 -24.92 -9.72 -1.31
C LYS A 98 -23.91 -10.55 -0.52
N LEU A 99 -24.35 -11.11 0.62
CA LEU A 99 -23.55 -12.09 1.37
C LEU A 99 -23.20 -13.27 0.44
N GLY A 100 -21.94 -13.71 0.49
CA GLY A 100 -21.44 -14.77 -0.38
C GLY A 100 -21.17 -14.34 -1.82
N GLN A 101 -21.32 -13.05 -2.15
CA GLN A 101 -21.02 -12.56 -3.50
C GLN A 101 -19.53 -12.66 -3.79
N ARG A 102 -19.21 -13.00 -5.05
CA ARG A 102 -17.85 -13.08 -5.58
C ARG A 102 -17.13 -11.74 -5.42
N ILE A 103 -15.91 -11.79 -4.91
CA ILE A 103 -14.97 -10.66 -4.86
C ILE A 103 -13.84 -10.93 -5.84
N SER A 104 -13.57 -9.95 -6.70
CA SER A 104 -12.56 -10.05 -7.74
C SER A 104 -11.41 -9.09 -7.50
N ALA A 105 -10.21 -9.45 -7.97
CA ALA A 105 -9.06 -8.56 -8.01
C ALA A 105 -9.36 -7.35 -8.90
N ALA A 106 -9.17 -6.15 -8.37
CA ALA A 106 -9.45 -4.91 -9.09
C ALA A 106 -8.45 -4.64 -10.23
N GLY A 107 -7.27 -5.22 -10.15
CA GLY A 107 -6.21 -5.12 -11.16
C GLY A 107 -5.28 -6.30 -11.11
N ASP A 108 -4.41 -6.41 -12.12
CA ASP A 108 -3.29 -7.34 -12.12
C ASP A 108 -2.37 -7.05 -10.93
N GLY A 109 -1.75 -8.07 -10.36
CA GLY A 109 -0.80 -7.87 -9.26
C GLY A 109 -0.44 -9.15 -8.54
N GLU A 110 0.32 -8.98 -7.47
CA GLU A 110 0.74 -10.07 -6.60
C GLU A 110 0.09 -9.93 -5.22
N VAL A 111 -0.45 -11.03 -4.72
CA VAL A 111 -0.99 -11.11 -3.36
C VAL A 111 0.17 -11.01 -2.36
N ILE A 112 0.24 -9.92 -1.61
CA ILE A 112 1.26 -9.71 -0.57
C ILE A 112 0.78 -10.14 0.81
N PHE A 113 -0.54 -10.30 0.99
CA PHE A 113 -1.14 -10.81 2.21
C PHE A 113 -2.48 -11.50 1.91
N ALA A 114 -2.72 -12.63 2.57
CA ALA A 114 -4.00 -13.32 2.61
C ALA A 114 -4.13 -13.95 4.00
N GLY A 115 -5.11 -13.52 4.79
CA GLY A 115 -5.27 -13.94 6.17
C GLY A 115 -6.25 -13.07 6.96
N SER A 116 -6.36 -13.29 8.27
CA SER A 116 -7.27 -12.54 9.13
C SER A 116 -6.60 -11.31 9.75
N LEU A 117 -7.31 -10.19 9.76
CA LEU A 117 -6.93 -8.96 10.46
C LEU A 117 -8.04 -8.54 11.44
N THR A 118 -7.63 -7.97 12.56
CA THR A 118 -8.56 -7.46 13.58
C THR A 118 -9.53 -6.44 12.96
N ASN A 119 -10.81 -6.57 13.22
CA ASN A 119 -11.92 -5.74 12.75
C ASN A 119 -12.19 -5.75 11.23
N LEU A 120 -11.46 -6.54 10.44
CA LEU A 120 -11.65 -6.64 8.99
C LEU A 120 -11.91 -8.10 8.53
N GLY A 121 -11.94 -9.06 9.47
CA GLY A 121 -12.10 -10.47 9.12
C GLY A 121 -10.98 -10.98 8.21
N ASN A 122 -11.30 -11.86 7.27
CA ASN A 122 -10.31 -12.26 6.28
C ASN A 122 -10.09 -11.15 5.26
N VAL A 123 -8.82 -10.97 4.92
CA VAL A 123 -8.33 -9.88 4.09
C VAL A 123 -7.38 -10.42 3.02
N VAL A 124 -7.48 -9.86 1.82
CA VAL A 124 -6.49 -9.99 0.77
C VAL A 124 -5.89 -8.63 0.50
N ILE A 125 -4.56 -8.54 0.36
CA ILE A 125 -3.87 -7.32 -0.08
C ILE A 125 -3.08 -7.66 -1.35
N ILE A 126 -3.30 -6.88 -2.41
CA ILE A 126 -2.65 -7.05 -3.71
C ILE A 126 -1.74 -5.85 -3.98
N ASN A 127 -0.51 -6.13 -4.38
CA ASN A 127 0.44 -5.14 -4.88
C ASN A 127 0.37 -5.10 -6.40
N HIS A 128 -0.02 -3.95 -6.95
CA HIS A 128 -0.16 -3.72 -8.39
C HIS A 128 1.12 -3.16 -9.04
N GLY A 129 2.15 -2.91 -8.22
CA GLY A 129 3.36 -2.21 -8.66
C GLY A 129 3.25 -0.68 -8.50
N TYR A 130 4.34 0.02 -8.78
CA TYR A 130 4.43 1.48 -8.67
C TYR A 130 3.91 2.05 -7.34
N GLY A 131 4.07 1.28 -6.26
CA GLY A 131 3.60 1.66 -4.92
C GLY A 131 2.10 1.52 -4.69
N LEU A 132 1.30 1.16 -5.71
CA LEU A 132 -0.14 0.99 -5.57
C LEU A 132 -0.47 -0.38 -4.98
N THR A 133 -1.27 -0.38 -3.92
CA THR A 133 -1.85 -1.60 -3.34
C THR A 133 -3.35 -1.46 -3.20
N SER A 134 -4.06 -2.58 -3.27
CA SER A 134 -5.48 -2.68 -2.92
C SER A 134 -5.71 -3.69 -1.81
N THR A 135 -6.63 -3.39 -0.91
CA THR A 135 -7.02 -4.21 0.24
C THR A 135 -8.49 -4.55 0.16
N TYR A 136 -8.82 -5.83 0.36
CA TYR A 136 -10.17 -6.39 0.34
C TYR A 136 -10.44 -7.04 1.68
N GLY A 137 -11.33 -6.48 2.49
CA GLY A 137 -11.68 -6.98 3.81
C GLY A 137 -13.13 -7.44 3.92
N ASN A 138 -13.47 -8.03 5.07
CA ASN A 138 -14.75 -8.64 5.38
C ASN A 138 -15.06 -9.87 4.49
N LEU A 139 -14.04 -10.63 4.11
CA LEU A 139 -14.22 -11.85 3.33
C LEU A 139 -14.58 -13.03 4.24
N ILE A 140 -15.55 -13.85 3.82
CA ILE A 140 -15.85 -15.11 4.51
C ILE A 140 -14.88 -16.22 4.09
N SER A 141 -14.47 -16.21 2.81
CA SER A 141 -13.50 -17.16 2.25
C SER A 141 -12.51 -16.44 1.34
N VAL A 142 -11.28 -16.93 1.34
CA VAL A 142 -10.16 -16.44 0.49
C VAL A 142 -9.68 -17.60 -0.37
N TYR A 143 -9.51 -17.36 -1.67
CA TYR A 143 -9.13 -18.37 -2.66
C TYR A 143 -7.71 -18.21 -3.20
N VAL A 144 -6.96 -17.25 -2.68
CA VAL A 144 -5.59 -16.95 -3.08
C VAL A 144 -4.68 -16.89 -1.87
N GLY A 145 -3.43 -17.25 -2.05
CA GLY A 145 -2.40 -17.17 -1.01
C GLY A 145 -1.37 -16.08 -1.29
N LYS A 146 -0.60 -15.72 -0.27
CA LYS A 146 0.55 -14.82 -0.42
C LYS A 146 1.52 -15.34 -1.48
N GLY A 147 1.96 -14.46 -2.38
CA GLY A 147 2.86 -14.78 -3.51
C GLY A 147 2.11 -15.16 -4.80
N THR A 148 0.78 -15.35 -4.75
CA THR A 148 -0.01 -15.64 -5.95
C THR A 148 -0.08 -14.40 -6.84
N ASN A 149 0.23 -14.56 -8.14
CA ASN A 149 -0.07 -13.54 -9.14
C ASN A 149 -1.52 -13.68 -9.59
N VAL A 150 -2.25 -12.58 -9.54
CA VAL A 150 -3.67 -12.52 -9.93
C VAL A 150 -3.87 -11.59 -11.12
N LYS A 151 -4.91 -11.85 -11.89
CA LYS A 151 -5.35 -11.01 -13.01
C LYS A 151 -6.55 -10.17 -12.61
N LYS A 152 -6.70 -8.99 -13.22
CA LYS A 152 -7.89 -8.14 -13.10
C LYS A 152 -9.15 -8.98 -13.37
N GLY A 153 -10.13 -8.90 -12.48
CA GLY A 153 -11.36 -9.68 -12.56
C GLY A 153 -11.25 -11.12 -12.07
N GLN A 154 -10.05 -11.62 -11.72
CA GLN A 154 -9.89 -12.95 -11.13
C GLN A 154 -10.56 -13.00 -9.76
N GLN A 155 -11.33 -14.06 -9.47
CA GLN A 155 -11.92 -14.26 -8.15
C GLN A 155 -10.84 -14.50 -7.10
N ILE A 156 -10.89 -13.74 -6.01
CA ILE A 156 -9.94 -13.82 -4.88
C ILE A 156 -10.61 -14.28 -3.60
N GLY A 157 -11.93 -14.24 -3.53
CA GLY A 157 -12.69 -14.65 -2.37
C GLY A 157 -14.18 -14.42 -2.55
N VAL A 158 -14.91 -14.48 -1.45
CA VAL A 158 -16.35 -14.20 -1.36
C VAL A 158 -16.65 -13.29 -0.17
N LEU A 159 -17.65 -12.44 -0.33
CA LEU A 159 -18.04 -11.44 0.68
C LEU A 159 -18.64 -12.11 1.90
N GLY A 160 -18.15 -11.73 3.06
CA GLY A 160 -18.68 -12.05 4.39
C GLY A 160 -19.43 -10.88 4.99
N LEU A 161 -19.43 -10.84 6.32
CA LEU A 161 -20.02 -9.76 7.11
C LEU A 161 -18.97 -8.88 7.73
N SER A 162 -19.26 -7.58 7.82
CA SER A 162 -18.47 -6.62 8.60
C SER A 162 -18.68 -6.83 10.11
N SER A 163 -17.96 -6.07 10.94
CA SER A 163 -18.18 -6.02 12.40
C SER A 163 -19.63 -5.66 12.77
N ASP A 164 -20.29 -4.87 11.94
CA ASP A 164 -21.69 -4.45 12.12
C ASP A 164 -22.69 -5.50 11.62
N ARG A 165 -22.22 -6.71 11.28
CA ARG A 165 -23.01 -7.80 10.70
C ARG A 165 -23.72 -7.47 9.39
N GLU A 166 -23.13 -6.58 8.60
CA GLU A 166 -23.64 -6.23 7.26
C GLU A 166 -22.72 -6.80 6.17
N PRO A 167 -23.29 -7.23 5.03
CA PRO A 167 -22.51 -7.70 3.89
C PRO A 167 -21.93 -6.49 3.13
N VAL A 168 -20.79 -6.00 3.62
CA VAL A 168 -20.10 -4.82 3.12
C VAL A 168 -18.64 -5.16 2.86
N LEU A 169 -18.19 -4.99 1.63
CA LEU A 169 -16.78 -5.09 1.27
C LEU A 169 -16.03 -3.84 1.75
N TYR A 170 -14.98 -4.04 2.54
CA TYR A 170 -13.97 -3.03 2.79
C TYR A 170 -12.99 -3.00 1.61
N PHE A 171 -12.97 -1.91 0.85
CA PHE A 171 -12.08 -1.73 -0.30
C PHE A 171 -11.22 -0.48 -0.13
N GLU A 172 -9.92 -0.67 0.06
CA GLU A 172 -8.97 0.41 0.28
C GLU A 172 -7.87 0.38 -0.77
N THR A 173 -7.45 1.55 -1.24
CA THR A 173 -6.25 1.71 -2.06
C THR A 173 -5.21 2.55 -1.33
N ARG A 174 -3.93 2.21 -1.53
CA ARG A 174 -2.81 2.96 -0.97
C ARG A 174 -1.74 3.20 -2.02
N ILE A 175 -1.13 4.39 -1.95
CA ILE A 175 0.15 4.67 -2.59
C ILE A 175 1.21 4.58 -1.49
N SER A 176 2.10 3.58 -1.60
CA SER A 176 3.06 3.21 -0.55
C SER A 176 2.34 2.90 0.78
N SER A 177 2.47 3.73 1.80
CA SER A 177 1.79 3.53 3.09
C SER A 177 0.60 4.47 3.32
N LYS A 178 0.33 5.41 2.39
CA LYS A 178 -0.75 6.41 2.52
C LYS A 178 -2.02 5.92 1.85
N ALA A 179 -3.13 5.87 2.58
CA ALA A 179 -4.44 5.61 2.02
C ALA A 179 -4.85 6.74 1.06
N VAL A 180 -5.42 6.37 -0.06
CA VAL A 180 -5.89 7.29 -1.12
C VAL A 180 -7.27 6.87 -1.58
N ASP A 181 -8.03 7.82 -2.10
CA ASP A 181 -9.40 7.57 -2.57
C ASP A 181 -9.42 6.51 -3.70
N PRO A 182 -10.08 5.35 -3.50
CA PRO A 182 -10.15 4.32 -4.52
C PRO A 182 -10.76 4.81 -5.85
N ARG A 183 -11.67 5.79 -5.80
CA ARG A 183 -12.29 6.36 -7.00
C ARG A 183 -11.30 6.99 -7.97
N THR A 184 -10.14 7.41 -7.48
CA THR A 184 -9.05 7.93 -8.32
C THR A 184 -8.54 6.90 -9.31
N PHE A 185 -8.62 5.61 -8.97
CA PHE A 185 -8.10 4.52 -9.78
C PHE A 185 -9.18 3.67 -10.44
N LEU A 186 -10.44 3.77 -10.00
CA LEU A 186 -11.55 3.01 -10.57
C LEU A 186 -12.03 3.61 -11.90
N ASN A 187 -12.35 2.72 -12.85
CA ASN A 187 -13.00 3.04 -14.13
C ASN A 187 -14.28 2.21 -14.25
#